data_6b6103fbbc8fc626fffaccd720dadb8b
#
_entry.id   6b6103fbbc8fc626fffaccd720dadb8b
#
_cell.length_a   1.000
_cell.length_b   1.000
_cell.length_c   1.000
_cell.angle_alpha   90.00
_cell.angle_beta   90.00
_cell.angle_gamma   90.00
#
_symmetry.space_group_name_H-M   'P 1'
#
loop_
_entity.id
_entity.type
_entity.pdbx_description
1 polymer ?
#
loop_
_entity_poly.entity_id
_entity_poly.type
_entity_poly.pdbx_seq_one_letter_code
_entity_poly.pdbx_strand_id
1 'polypeptide(L)'
;MSTSSDKRERFRSYKVGCFIHYVWGGACQVITVAPSGNPPPSLNALADDFDVDAFAADMAAWGMEYVIFTAWHANLNTLFPSKAMASWGLSSHTSRRDLVGDVISALEAREIATILYTHPRDGHDLQEDDRRLVGWGAGSDGANPLMDQFDYKKWNDFTHDLYAEVMQRYGDRVLGIYVDEGCALGNSHRVVDYHRLRQTIKGQHPDVLMLQNYFGSVYTADIGDREYCRSGEFAHADGGTWPANRMPVGTCVGPTWWASIPRPEDAVIYSAEDMLRFTVLQAGVNTLGGGTQWAVGPYYGGGWENGVAEVMQRLADLMEPIGKAVR
;
A
#
# COMPACT_ATOMS: atom_id res chain seq x y z
N MET A 1 -16.01 17.62 13.11
CA MET A 1 -14.56 17.43 13.07
C MET A 1 -14.26 16.11 13.78
N SER A 2 -13.82 15.10 13.05
CA SER A 2 -13.39 13.81 13.63
C SER A 2 -12.11 14.05 14.44
N THR A 3 -12.04 13.56 15.66
CA THR A 3 -10.85 13.72 16.50
C THR A 3 -9.85 12.58 16.19
N SER A 4 -8.57 12.75 16.49
CA SER A 4 -7.54 11.69 16.32
C SER A 4 -7.95 10.37 16.99
N SER A 5 -8.71 10.44 18.06
CA SER A 5 -9.36 9.30 18.71
C SER A 5 -10.30 8.53 17.78
N ASP A 6 -11.01 9.24 16.90
CA ASP A 6 -12.03 8.65 16.03
C ASP A 6 -11.45 7.80 14.90
N LYS A 7 -10.43 8.27 14.16
CA LYS A 7 -9.78 7.46 13.11
C LYS A 7 -9.10 6.21 13.67
N ARG A 8 -8.50 6.30 14.85
CA ARG A 8 -7.87 5.15 15.51
C ARG A 8 -8.93 4.14 15.98
N GLU A 9 -10.01 4.60 16.63
CA GLU A 9 -11.10 3.71 17.06
C GLU A 9 -11.82 3.09 15.86
N ARG A 10 -12.03 3.86 14.79
CA ARG A 10 -12.56 3.34 13.53
C ARG A 10 -11.67 2.23 12.96
N PHE A 11 -10.36 2.44 12.91
CA PHE A 11 -9.41 1.42 12.44
C PHE A 11 -9.42 0.19 13.35
N ARG A 12 -9.52 0.39 14.66
CA ARG A 12 -9.60 -0.73 15.63
C ARG A 12 -10.84 -1.60 15.46
N SER A 13 -11.93 -1.04 14.96
CA SER A 13 -13.16 -1.80 14.72
C SER A 13 -13.09 -2.65 13.44
N TYR A 14 -12.18 -2.37 12.51
CA TYR A 14 -12.07 -3.10 11.25
C TYR A 14 -11.47 -4.49 11.43
N LYS A 15 -11.96 -5.43 10.63
CA LYS A 15 -11.59 -6.85 10.66
C LYS A 15 -10.90 -7.30 9.38
N VAL A 16 -11.23 -6.66 8.25
CA VAL A 16 -10.70 -7.05 6.95
C VAL A 16 -10.50 -5.84 6.04
N GLY A 17 -9.39 -5.83 5.37
CA GLY A 17 -9.05 -4.86 4.35
C GLY A 17 -8.42 -5.51 3.12
N CYS A 18 -8.23 -4.72 2.09
CA CYS A 18 -7.56 -5.14 0.88
C CYS A 18 -6.30 -4.30 0.65
N PHE A 19 -5.23 -4.94 0.18
CA PHE A 19 -3.97 -4.28 -0.15
C PHE A 19 -3.74 -4.35 -1.65
N ILE A 20 -3.59 -3.19 -2.29
CA ILE A 20 -3.51 -3.05 -3.74
C ILE A 20 -2.20 -2.38 -4.14
N HIS A 21 -1.36 -3.12 -4.82
CA HIS A 21 -0.26 -2.55 -5.57
C HIS A 21 -0.69 -2.34 -7.03
N TYR A 22 -0.74 -1.10 -7.46
CA TYR A 22 -1.01 -0.70 -8.84
C TYR A 22 0.11 0.20 -9.31
N VAL A 23 1.03 -0.34 -10.11
CA VAL A 23 2.38 0.20 -10.31
C VAL A 23 2.79 0.16 -11.77
N TRP A 24 3.38 1.23 -12.27
CA TRP A 24 3.94 1.30 -13.61
C TRP A 24 5.45 1.47 -13.58
N GLY A 25 6.13 0.72 -14.45
CA GLY A 25 7.56 0.87 -14.71
C GLY A 25 8.42 0.41 -13.54
N GLY A 26 9.71 0.48 -13.78
CA GLY A 26 10.70 0.17 -12.78
C GLY A 26 11.55 -1.06 -13.09
N ALA A 27 12.74 -1.10 -12.51
CA ALA A 27 13.68 -2.19 -12.62
C ALA A 27 13.36 -3.32 -11.62
N CYS A 28 12.71 -3.01 -10.53
CA CYS A 28 12.21 -4.02 -9.62
C CYS A 28 10.92 -4.62 -10.18
N GLN A 29 10.76 -5.89 -10.11
CA GLN A 29 9.71 -6.72 -10.71
C GLN A 29 8.27 -6.36 -10.29
N VAL A 30 8.03 -5.15 -9.81
CA VAL A 30 6.75 -4.66 -9.33
C VAL A 30 6.10 -3.84 -10.44
N ILE A 31 5.40 -4.51 -11.32
CA ILE A 31 4.62 -3.84 -12.37
C ILE A 31 3.24 -4.48 -12.48
N THR A 32 2.25 -3.63 -12.71
CA THR A 32 0.92 -4.09 -13.11
C THR A 32 0.96 -4.44 -14.60
N VAL A 33 0.45 -5.62 -14.94
CA VAL A 33 0.39 -6.11 -16.32
C VAL A 33 -1.04 -6.43 -16.72
N ALA A 34 -1.30 -6.55 -18.03
CA ALA A 34 -2.52 -7.11 -18.54
C ALA A 34 -2.56 -8.64 -18.32
N PRO A 35 -3.72 -9.32 -18.45
CA PRO A 35 -3.82 -10.78 -18.40
C PRO A 35 -2.88 -11.49 -19.37
N SER A 36 -2.53 -10.85 -20.48
CA SER A 36 -1.57 -11.34 -21.47
C SER A 36 -0.10 -11.25 -21.02
N GLY A 37 0.19 -10.57 -19.91
CA GLY A 37 1.55 -10.28 -19.45
C GLY A 37 2.16 -8.99 -20.00
N ASN A 38 1.45 -8.30 -20.88
CA ASN A 38 1.96 -7.04 -21.42
C ASN A 38 1.86 -5.92 -20.39
N PRO A 39 2.94 -5.15 -20.18
CA PRO A 39 2.89 -3.96 -19.34
C PRO A 39 2.07 -2.85 -20.04
N PRO A 40 1.50 -1.91 -19.27
CA PRO A 40 0.91 -0.72 -19.84
C PRO A 40 1.97 0.09 -20.61
N PRO A 41 1.61 0.75 -21.71
CA PRO A 41 2.59 1.48 -22.52
C PRO A 41 3.14 2.75 -21.86
N SER A 42 2.47 3.24 -20.82
CA SER A 42 2.88 4.42 -20.05
C SER A 42 2.17 4.50 -18.71
N LEU A 43 2.69 5.35 -17.82
CA LEU A 43 2.04 5.71 -16.56
C LEU A 43 0.62 6.29 -16.79
N ASN A 44 0.47 7.12 -17.82
CA ASN A 44 -0.85 7.67 -18.14
C ASN A 44 -1.82 6.60 -18.63
N ALA A 45 -1.37 5.65 -19.47
CA ALA A 45 -2.23 4.56 -19.89
C ALA A 45 -2.66 3.70 -18.70
N LEU A 46 -1.74 3.38 -17.79
CA LEU A 46 -2.08 2.67 -16.56
C LEU A 46 -3.16 3.42 -15.76
N ALA A 47 -2.99 4.73 -15.56
CA ALA A 47 -3.94 5.51 -14.79
C ALA A 47 -5.29 5.70 -15.52
N ASP A 48 -5.27 5.96 -16.82
CA ASP A 48 -6.46 6.27 -17.62
C ASP A 48 -7.38 5.05 -17.77
N ASP A 49 -6.81 3.84 -17.87
CA ASP A 49 -7.57 2.60 -18.11
C ASP A 49 -8.11 1.95 -16.81
N PHE A 50 -7.81 2.50 -15.64
CA PHE A 50 -8.32 1.95 -14.38
C PHE A 50 -9.81 2.26 -14.19
N ASP A 51 -10.64 1.21 -14.17
CA ASP A 51 -12.07 1.34 -13.87
C ASP A 51 -12.30 1.43 -12.37
N VAL A 52 -12.38 2.66 -11.89
CA VAL A 52 -12.53 2.98 -10.45
C VAL A 52 -13.86 2.50 -9.91
N ASP A 53 -14.94 2.57 -10.71
CA ASP A 53 -16.29 2.18 -10.26
C ASP A 53 -16.41 0.67 -10.13
N ALA A 54 -15.90 -0.09 -11.09
CA ALA A 54 -15.84 -1.55 -11.03
C ALA A 54 -14.95 -2.00 -9.84
N PHE A 55 -13.77 -1.40 -9.68
CA PHE A 55 -12.90 -1.67 -8.55
C PHE A 55 -13.59 -1.46 -7.20
N ALA A 56 -14.21 -0.31 -7.01
CA ALA A 56 -14.87 0.01 -5.74
C ALA A 56 -16.13 -0.86 -5.50
N ALA A 57 -16.80 -1.30 -6.58
CA ALA A 57 -17.90 -2.25 -6.49
C ALA A 57 -17.42 -3.63 -6.01
N ASP A 58 -16.29 -4.12 -6.52
CA ASP A 58 -15.69 -5.37 -6.08
C ASP A 58 -15.28 -5.28 -4.59
N MET A 59 -14.63 -4.19 -4.17
CA MET A 59 -14.27 -3.99 -2.76
C MET A 59 -15.50 -4.04 -1.85
N ALA A 60 -16.60 -3.43 -2.25
CA ALA A 60 -17.86 -3.47 -1.51
C ALA A 60 -18.49 -4.88 -1.51
N ALA A 61 -18.51 -5.56 -2.65
CA ALA A 61 -19.04 -6.93 -2.77
C ALA A 61 -18.23 -7.92 -1.91
N TRP A 62 -16.92 -7.73 -1.79
CA TRP A 62 -16.05 -8.55 -0.94
C TRP A 62 -16.10 -8.16 0.54
N GLY A 63 -16.89 -7.14 0.90
CA GLY A 63 -17.06 -6.70 2.28
C GLY A 63 -15.83 -6.04 2.89
N MET A 64 -14.97 -5.42 2.06
CA MET A 64 -13.79 -4.72 2.55
C MET A 64 -14.18 -3.46 3.34
N GLU A 65 -13.62 -3.31 4.53
CA GLU A 65 -13.86 -2.16 5.39
C GLU A 65 -12.89 -1.02 5.10
N TYR A 66 -11.72 -1.36 4.56
CA TYR A 66 -10.73 -0.40 4.07
C TYR A 66 -9.90 -0.98 2.93
N VAL A 67 -9.28 -0.08 2.17
CA VAL A 67 -8.35 -0.41 1.10
C VAL A 67 -7.04 0.35 1.30
N ILE A 68 -5.92 -0.34 1.22
CA ILE A 68 -4.60 0.26 1.06
C ILE A 68 -4.32 0.33 -0.44
N PHE A 69 -4.26 1.54 -0.99
CA PHE A 69 -4.08 1.76 -2.42
C PHE A 69 -2.79 2.52 -2.70
N THR A 70 -2.05 2.13 -3.74
CA THR A 70 -0.77 2.72 -4.11
C THR A 70 -0.92 4.18 -4.56
N ALA A 71 -0.26 5.11 -3.88
CA ALA A 71 -0.02 6.46 -4.38
C ALA A 71 1.25 6.52 -5.23
N TRP A 72 2.32 5.88 -4.77
CA TRP A 72 3.55 5.58 -5.51
C TRP A 72 4.32 4.44 -4.85
N HIS A 73 5.14 3.75 -5.61
CA HIS A 73 6.04 2.69 -5.16
C HIS A 73 7.52 3.10 -5.32
N ALA A 74 8.44 2.20 -5.12
CA ALA A 74 9.89 2.40 -5.25
C ALA A 74 10.36 3.06 -6.56
N ASN A 75 9.58 2.95 -7.63
CA ASN A 75 9.83 3.61 -8.91
C ASN A 75 9.48 5.11 -8.93
N LEU A 76 8.90 5.62 -7.84
CA LEU A 76 8.49 7.02 -7.69
C LEU A 76 7.58 7.55 -8.81
N ASN A 77 6.77 6.69 -9.42
CA ASN A 77 5.73 7.09 -10.35
C ASN A 77 4.43 7.34 -9.59
N THR A 78 4.03 8.61 -9.45
CA THR A 78 2.80 8.97 -8.73
C THR A 78 1.56 8.76 -9.60
N LEU A 79 0.53 8.14 -9.03
CA LEU A 79 -0.77 7.95 -9.69
C LEU A 79 -1.69 9.19 -9.56
N PHE A 80 -1.08 10.35 -9.44
CA PHE A 80 -1.74 11.66 -9.41
C PHE A 80 -0.79 12.73 -9.98
N PRO A 81 -1.31 13.87 -10.49
CA PRO A 81 -0.48 14.94 -11.01
C PRO A 81 0.23 15.69 -9.87
N SER A 82 1.48 15.34 -9.60
CA SER A 82 2.25 15.88 -8.49
C SER A 82 3.01 17.15 -8.88
N LYS A 83 2.75 18.23 -8.13
CA LYS A 83 3.51 19.49 -8.24
C LYS A 83 4.89 19.36 -7.60
N ALA A 84 5.00 18.59 -6.51
CA ALA A 84 6.29 18.31 -5.88
C ALA A 84 7.23 17.61 -6.86
N MET A 85 6.78 16.51 -7.50
CA MET A 85 7.56 15.82 -8.53
C MET A 85 8.02 16.80 -9.64
N ALA A 86 7.11 17.63 -10.15
CA ALA A 86 7.42 18.60 -11.18
C ALA A 86 8.46 19.64 -10.72
N SER A 87 8.39 20.13 -9.50
CA SER A 87 9.32 21.12 -8.95
C SER A 87 10.74 20.56 -8.76
N TRP A 88 10.84 19.25 -8.59
CA TRP A 88 12.11 18.53 -8.49
C TRP A 88 12.65 18.03 -9.85
N GLY A 89 11.99 18.39 -10.96
CA GLY A 89 12.41 18.01 -12.31
C GLY A 89 11.89 16.65 -12.77
N LEU A 90 11.02 16.00 -12.00
CA LEU A 90 10.47 14.66 -12.27
C LEU A 90 9.06 14.69 -12.87
N SER A 91 8.78 15.63 -13.76
CA SER A 91 7.45 15.80 -14.38
C SER A 91 6.98 14.58 -15.18
N SER A 92 7.90 13.74 -15.65
CA SER A 92 7.58 12.49 -16.35
C SER A 92 7.11 11.36 -15.42
N HIS A 93 7.33 11.51 -14.12
CA HIS A 93 6.98 10.54 -13.08
C HIS A 93 5.60 10.77 -12.46
N THR A 94 4.75 11.51 -13.12
CA THR A 94 3.40 11.80 -12.60
C THR A 94 2.33 11.50 -13.64
N SER A 95 1.23 10.90 -13.25
CA SER A 95 0.07 10.72 -14.13
C SER A 95 -0.66 12.05 -14.32
N ARG A 96 -1.32 12.20 -15.48
CA ARG A 96 -2.20 13.36 -15.74
C ARG A 96 -3.53 13.24 -15.01
N ARG A 97 -4.04 12.01 -14.89
CA ARG A 97 -5.24 11.70 -14.13
C ARG A 97 -4.91 11.65 -12.64
N ASP A 98 -5.78 12.18 -11.81
CA ASP A 98 -5.73 12.00 -10.35
C ASP A 98 -6.44 10.70 -9.96
N LEU A 99 -5.83 9.56 -10.33
CA LEU A 99 -6.38 8.25 -10.04
C LEU A 99 -6.53 8.02 -8.53
N VAL A 100 -5.60 8.52 -7.72
CA VAL A 100 -5.68 8.43 -6.26
C VAL A 100 -6.93 9.14 -5.73
N GLY A 101 -7.19 10.36 -6.19
CA GLY A 101 -8.38 11.11 -5.82
C GLY A 101 -9.68 10.44 -6.27
N ASP A 102 -9.68 9.86 -7.48
CA ASP A 102 -10.83 9.12 -8.02
C ASP A 102 -11.14 7.89 -7.17
N VAL A 103 -10.11 7.08 -6.84
CA VAL A 103 -10.24 5.88 -6.00
C VAL A 103 -10.76 6.25 -4.60
N ILE A 104 -10.19 7.27 -3.96
CA ILE A 104 -10.68 7.76 -2.67
C ILE A 104 -12.17 8.10 -2.76
N SER A 105 -12.59 8.80 -3.81
CA SER A 105 -13.99 9.23 -3.99
C SER A 105 -14.95 8.04 -4.16
N ALA A 106 -14.55 7.05 -4.95
CA ALA A 106 -15.37 5.87 -5.21
C ALA A 106 -15.51 4.94 -4.01
N LEU A 107 -14.43 4.80 -3.21
CA LEU A 107 -14.45 4.03 -1.97
C LEU A 107 -15.26 4.75 -0.88
N GLU A 108 -15.08 6.06 -0.75
CA GLU A 108 -15.81 6.90 0.20
C GLU A 108 -17.34 6.86 -0.05
N ALA A 109 -17.76 6.87 -1.32
CA ALA A 109 -19.16 6.70 -1.71
C ALA A 109 -19.77 5.35 -1.30
N ARG A 110 -18.95 4.38 -0.93
CA ARG A 110 -19.32 3.04 -0.45
C ARG A 110 -18.96 2.81 1.02
N GLU A 111 -18.65 3.90 1.74
CA GLU A 111 -18.25 3.87 3.16
C GLU A 111 -16.99 3.03 3.45
N ILE A 112 -16.17 2.77 2.43
CA ILE A 112 -14.89 2.06 2.55
C ILE A 112 -13.77 3.07 2.80
N ALA A 113 -13.01 2.86 3.86
CA ALA A 113 -11.90 3.76 4.20
C ALA A 113 -10.70 3.55 3.27
N THR A 114 -9.98 4.63 2.97
CA THR A 114 -8.74 4.56 2.18
C THR A 114 -7.52 4.82 3.05
N ILE A 115 -6.50 3.99 2.88
CA ILE A 115 -5.13 4.21 3.35
C ILE A 115 -4.26 4.31 2.10
N LEU A 116 -3.39 5.32 2.03
CA LEU A 116 -2.49 5.46 0.88
C LEU A 116 -1.18 4.75 1.15
N TYR A 117 -0.86 3.79 0.29
CA TYR A 117 0.48 3.18 0.27
C TYR A 117 1.48 4.13 -0.38
N THR A 118 2.63 4.25 0.27
CA THR A 118 3.73 5.14 -0.12
C THR A 118 5.07 4.47 0.18
N HIS A 119 6.09 4.83 -0.60
CA HIS A 119 7.43 4.24 -0.46
C HIS A 119 8.50 5.34 -0.36
N PRO A 120 8.93 5.73 0.84
CA PRO A 120 9.81 6.88 1.03
C PRO A 120 11.29 6.56 0.87
N ARG A 121 11.65 5.29 0.90
CA ARG A 121 13.05 4.88 1.04
C ARG A 121 13.76 4.73 -0.29
N ASP A 122 13.06 4.38 -1.33
CA ASP A 122 13.68 3.73 -2.46
C ASP A 122 13.67 4.59 -3.72
N GLY A 123 14.84 4.87 -4.25
CA GLY A 123 15.04 5.53 -5.52
C GLY A 123 15.61 4.59 -6.58
N HIS A 124 15.55 3.28 -6.36
CA HIS A 124 16.28 2.34 -7.19
C HIS A 124 15.76 2.24 -8.63
N ASP A 125 14.50 2.50 -8.83
CA ASP A 125 13.90 2.46 -10.16
C ASP A 125 14.06 3.77 -10.94
N LEU A 126 14.58 4.81 -10.30
CA LEU A 126 14.91 6.05 -10.99
C LEU A 126 16.12 5.86 -11.92
N GLN A 127 16.08 6.52 -13.05
CA GLN A 127 17.25 6.65 -13.91
C GLN A 127 18.36 7.44 -13.19
N GLU A 128 19.60 7.29 -13.61
CA GLU A 128 20.74 7.90 -12.92
C GLU A 128 20.62 9.44 -12.82
N ASP A 129 20.16 10.09 -13.87
CA ASP A 129 19.98 11.55 -13.86
C ASP A 129 18.89 11.96 -12.87
N ASP A 130 17.79 11.23 -12.80
CA ASP A 130 16.69 11.48 -11.85
C ASP A 130 17.14 11.25 -10.40
N ARG A 131 17.95 10.20 -10.16
CA ARG A 131 18.55 9.95 -8.84
C ARG A 131 19.38 11.15 -8.36
N ARG A 132 20.16 11.75 -9.25
CA ARG A 132 20.97 12.95 -8.94
C ARG A 132 20.09 14.16 -8.61
N LEU A 133 18.94 14.30 -9.29
CA LEU A 133 18.01 15.41 -9.03
C LEU A 133 17.47 15.37 -7.60
N VAL A 134 17.22 14.19 -7.06
CA VAL A 134 16.61 14.03 -5.73
C VAL A 134 17.60 13.66 -4.62
N GLY A 135 18.89 13.58 -4.94
CA GLY A 135 19.92 13.29 -3.94
C GLY A 135 20.15 11.81 -3.63
N TRP A 136 19.54 10.88 -4.39
CA TRP A 136 19.76 9.44 -4.19
C TRP A 136 21.19 8.98 -4.54
N GLY A 137 21.88 9.75 -5.36
CA GLY A 137 23.24 9.46 -5.80
C GLY A 137 23.30 8.60 -7.06
N ALA A 138 24.43 8.72 -7.77
CA ALA A 138 24.70 7.95 -8.98
C ALA A 138 25.33 6.60 -8.65
N GLY A 139 25.22 5.65 -9.60
CA GLY A 139 25.93 4.38 -9.52
C GLY A 139 25.49 3.44 -8.42
N SER A 140 24.43 3.73 -7.68
CA SER A 140 23.86 2.81 -6.71
C SER A 140 23.17 1.65 -7.43
N ASP A 141 23.17 0.47 -6.82
CA ASP A 141 22.45 -0.71 -7.30
C ASP A 141 20.92 -0.59 -7.10
N GLY A 142 20.47 0.55 -6.62
CA GLY A 142 19.08 0.88 -6.42
C GLY A 142 18.61 0.69 -4.98
N ALA A 143 18.67 -0.48 -4.43
CA ALA A 143 18.17 -0.74 -3.08
C ALA A 143 19.00 -0.03 -1.98
N ASN A 144 20.27 0.22 -2.25
CA ASN A 144 21.16 0.89 -1.31
C ASN A 144 21.92 2.02 -2.02
N PRO A 145 21.71 3.28 -1.67
CA PRO A 145 22.50 4.36 -2.23
C PRO A 145 23.97 4.19 -1.80
N LEU A 146 24.89 4.53 -2.71
CA LEU A 146 26.29 4.67 -2.31
C LEU A 146 26.39 5.85 -1.35
N MET A 147 26.65 5.60 -0.09
CA MET A 147 26.57 6.59 0.99
C MET A 147 27.50 7.79 0.80
N ASP A 148 28.57 7.65 0.03
CA ASP A 148 29.46 8.73 -0.37
C ASP A 148 28.89 9.67 -1.44
N GLN A 149 27.84 9.24 -2.14
CA GLN A 149 27.14 10.00 -3.19
C GLN A 149 25.69 10.35 -2.79
N PHE A 150 25.23 9.85 -1.67
CA PHE A 150 23.88 10.08 -1.18
C PHE A 150 23.79 11.41 -0.43
N ASP A 151 22.95 12.31 -0.89
CA ASP A 151 22.63 13.56 -0.19
C ASP A 151 21.38 13.36 0.68
N TYR A 152 21.61 13.00 1.93
CA TYR A 152 20.56 12.76 2.93
C TYR A 152 19.59 13.93 3.06
N LYS A 153 20.12 15.17 3.08
CA LYS A 153 19.27 16.36 3.23
C LYS A 153 18.38 16.54 2.00
N LYS A 154 18.95 16.45 0.82
CA LYS A 154 18.23 16.64 -0.44
C LYS A 154 17.16 15.58 -0.65
N TRP A 155 17.46 14.31 -0.38
CA TRP A 155 16.49 13.22 -0.45
C TRP A 155 15.32 13.43 0.53
N ASN A 156 15.60 13.82 1.76
CA ASN A 156 14.57 14.04 2.75
C ASN A 156 13.79 15.36 2.52
N ASP A 157 14.37 16.35 1.87
CA ASP A 157 13.64 17.53 1.40
C ASP A 157 12.66 17.17 0.27
N PHE A 158 13.11 16.39 -0.71
CA PHE A 158 12.25 15.85 -1.77
C PHE A 158 11.10 15.00 -1.20
N THR A 159 11.42 14.05 -0.33
CA THR A 159 10.42 13.20 0.33
C THR A 159 9.43 14.04 1.11
N HIS A 160 9.91 15.02 1.90
CA HIS A 160 9.04 15.94 2.64
C HIS A 160 8.06 16.68 1.73
N ASP A 161 8.52 17.24 0.62
CA ASP A 161 7.66 17.99 -0.30
C ASP A 161 6.57 17.11 -0.91
N LEU A 162 6.92 15.85 -1.27
CA LEU A 162 5.98 14.90 -1.82
C LEU A 162 4.90 14.51 -0.81
N TYR A 163 5.28 14.20 0.42
CA TYR A 163 4.32 13.85 1.48
C TYR A 163 3.49 15.06 1.91
N ALA A 164 4.07 16.26 1.94
CA ALA A 164 3.32 17.48 2.23
C ALA A 164 2.24 17.73 1.19
N GLU A 165 2.52 17.50 -0.10
CA GLU A 165 1.52 17.58 -1.16
C GLU A 165 0.41 16.54 -0.99
N VAL A 166 0.75 15.29 -0.70
CA VAL A 166 -0.24 14.23 -0.47
C VAL A 166 -1.15 14.57 0.69
N MET A 167 -0.58 15.06 1.79
CA MET A 167 -1.37 15.48 2.95
C MET A 167 -2.28 16.67 2.63
N GLN A 168 -1.79 17.63 1.85
CA GLN A 168 -2.61 18.76 1.41
C GLN A 168 -3.78 18.33 0.49
N ARG A 169 -3.58 17.31 -0.35
CA ARG A 169 -4.60 16.84 -1.30
C ARG A 169 -5.62 15.92 -0.67
N TYR A 170 -5.18 15.00 0.17
CA TYR A 170 -6.00 13.85 0.57
C TYR A 170 -6.10 13.64 2.08
N GLY A 171 -5.33 14.37 2.89
CA GLY A 171 -5.18 14.09 4.32
C GLY A 171 -6.48 14.16 5.13
N ASP A 172 -7.44 14.99 4.74
CA ASP A 172 -8.76 15.08 5.39
C ASP A 172 -9.66 13.87 5.07
N ARG A 173 -9.45 13.21 3.92
CA ARG A 173 -10.28 12.14 3.37
C ARG A 173 -9.76 10.73 3.66
N VAL A 174 -8.45 10.58 3.87
CA VAL A 174 -7.85 9.28 4.10
C VAL A 174 -7.83 8.90 5.57
N LEU A 175 -7.92 7.61 5.84
CA LEU A 175 -7.78 7.07 7.20
C LEU A 175 -6.32 7.12 7.65
N GLY A 176 -5.40 6.84 6.74
CA GLY A 176 -3.98 6.75 7.05
C GLY A 176 -3.06 6.81 5.85
N ILE A 177 -1.78 6.87 6.15
CA ILE A 177 -0.66 6.72 5.21
C ILE A 177 0.12 5.47 5.61
N TYR A 178 0.26 4.54 4.69
CA TYR A 178 1.11 3.37 4.83
C TYR A 178 2.50 3.70 4.28
N VAL A 179 3.49 3.63 5.15
CA VAL A 179 4.90 3.92 4.84
C VAL A 179 5.64 2.60 4.73
N ASP A 180 5.92 2.20 3.51
CA ASP A 180 6.62 0.95 3.25
C ASP A 180 8.13 1.05 3.50
N GLU A 181 8.80 -0.10 3.53
CA GLU A 181 10.25 -0.22 3.74
C GLU A 181 10.76 0.51 4.99
N GLY A 182 9.86 0.77 5.93
CA GLY A 182 10.16 1.54 7.14
C GLY A 182 11.36 1.03 7.91
N CYS A 183 11.68 -0.24 7.76
CA CYS A 183 12.83 -0.88 8.41
C CYS A 183 13.30 -2.15 7.71
N ALA A 184 12.82 -2.43 6.52
CA ALA A 184 13.03 -3.71 5.83
C ALA A 184 14.51 -4.11 5.73
N LEU A 185 15.41 -3.16 5.64
CA LEU A 185 16.83 -3.40 5.44
C LEU A 185 17.72 -2.81 6.55
N GLY A 186 17.26 -2.76 7.79
CA GLY A 186 18.08 -2.41 8.97
C GLY A 186 18.76 -1.03 8.97
N ASN A 187 18.87 -0.39 7.80
CA ASN A 187 19.56 0.87 7.58
C ASN A 187 18.64 1.99 7.06
N SER A 188 17.33 1.77 6.99
CA SER A 188 16.40 2.76 6.43
C SER A 188 16.46 4.11 7.12
N HIS A 189 16.75 4.15 8.43
CA HIS A 189 16.96 5.39 9.17
C HIS A 189 18.18 6.23 8.69
N ARG A 190 19.10 5.61 7.94
CA ARG A 190 20.24 6.34 7.33
C ARG A 190 19.83 7.02 6.02
N VAL A 191 18.69 6.67 5.48
CA VAL A 191 18.17 7.18 4.21
C VAL A 191 16.96 8.08 4.45
N VAL A 192 16.03 7.67 5.31
CA VAL A 192 14.78 8.39 5.58
C VAL A 192 14.79 8.97 7.00
N ASP A 193 14.47 10.24 7.11
CA ASP A 193 14.18 10.90 8.39
C ASP A 193 12.72 10.64 8.77
N TYR A 194 12.46 9.50 9.41
CA TYR A 194 11.11 9.11 9.82
C TYR A 194 10.47 10.04 10.85
N HIS A 195 11.27 10.74 11.65
CA HIS A 195 10.73 11.75 12.58
C HIS A 195 10.21 12.96 11.83
N ARG A 196 10.96 13.47 10.87
CA ARG A 196 10.52 14.56 9.99
C ARG A 196 9.33 14.13 9.14
N LEU A 197 9.35 12.91 8.60
CA LEU A 197 8.23 12.34 7.83
C LEU A 197 6.95 12.31 8.67
N ARG A 198 7.03 11.82 9.91
CA ARG A 198 5.90 11.85 10.83
C ARG A 198 5.41 13.27 11.11
N GLN A 199 6.32 14.22 11.33
CA GLN A 199 5.96 15.63 11.53
C GLN A 199 5.25 16.21 10.31
N THR A 200 5.68 15.85 9.10
CA THR A 200 5.02 16.26 7.85
C THR A 200 3.60 15.74 7.77
N ILE A 201 3.40 14.45 8.01
CA ILE A 201 2.07 13.81 7.98
C ILE A 201 1.17 14.39 9.07
N LYS A 202 1.63 14.40 10.32
CA LYS A 202 0.83 14.80 11.48
C LYS A 202 0.65 16.31 11.62
N GLY A 203 1.56 17.10 11.08
CA GLY A 203 1.52 18.55 11.17
C GLY A 203 0.31 19.17 10.45
N GLN A 204 -0.10 18.57 9.34
CA GLN A 204 -1.27 19.01 8.58
C GLN A 204 -2.56 18.32 9.05
N HIS A 205 -2.50 17.02 9.34
CA HIS A 205 -3.64 16.20 9.75
C HIS A 205 -3.28 15.30 10.94
N PRO A 206 -3.39 15.81 12.17
CA PRO A 206 -2.95 15.09 13.38
C PRO A 206 -3.66 13.76 13.62
N ASP A 207 -4.86 13.61 13.07
CA ASP A 207 -5.73 12.43 13.18
C ASP A 207 -5.45 11.34 12.15
N VAL A 208 -4.76 11.65 11.03
CA VAL A 208 -4.38 10.65 10.03
C VAL A 208 -3.43 9.63 10.66
N LEU A 209 -3.73 8.35 10.47
CA LEU A 209 -2.87 7.28 10.98
C LEU A 209 -1.62 7.15 10.12
N MET A 210 -0.49 6.96 10.75
CA MET A 210 0.75 6.55 10.09
C MET A 210 0.98 5.08 10.39
N LEU A 211 0.84 4.25 9.36
CA LEU A 211 1.18 2.84 9.40
C LEU A 211 2.59 2.68 8.83
N GLN A 212 3.39 1.82 9.40
CA GLN A 212 4.75 1.59 8.94
C GLN A 212 5.01 0.10 8.81
N ASN A 213 5.46 -0.32 7.63
CA ASN A 213 5.97 -1.67 7.44
C ASN A 213 7.22 -1.83 8.30
N TYR A 214 7.12 -2.70 9.32
CA TYR A 214 8.10 -2.77 10.37
C TYR A 214 8.83 -4.11 10.39
N PHE A 215 10.09 -4.07 9.99
CA PHE A 215 11.00 -5.22 10.13
C PHE A 215 12.04 -5.05 11.25
N GLY A 216 11.96 -4.01 12.09
CA GLY A 216 12.81 -4.02 13.29
C GLY A 216 13.35 -2.81 13.87
N SER A 217 13.73 -1.66 13.65
CA SER A 217 14.53 -0.85 14.57
C SER A 217 14.11 0.58 14.87
N VAL A 218 13.35 1.24 14.04
CA VAL A 218 12.89 2.60 14.32
C VAL A 218 11.38 2.67 14.21
N TYR A 219 10.72 2.83 15.34
CA TYR A 219 9.27 2.90 15.42
C TYR A 219 8.82 4.35 15.60
N THR A 220 8.33 4.96 14.53
CA THR A 220 7.80 6.33 14.53
C THR A 220 6.31 6.39 14.18
N ALA A 221 5.72 5.27 13.81
CA ALA A 221 4.33 5.15 13.37
C ALA A 221 3.33 5.03 14.53
N ASP A 222 2.06 5.24 14.23
CA ASP A 222 0.96 4.93 15.15
C ASP A 222 0.71 3.43 15.20
N ILE A 223 0.95 2.73 14.07
CA ILE A 223 0.73 1.30 13.89
C ILE A 223 1.92 0.72 13.14
N GLY A 224 2.56 -0.30 13.72
CA GLY A 224 3.53 -1.12 13.01
C GLY A 224 2.82 -2.25 12.29
N ASP A 225 3.23 -2.47 11.06
CA ASP A 225 2.75 -3.56 10.24
C ASP A 225 3.87 -4.56 9.99
N ARG A 226 3.50 -5.80 9.68
CA ARG A 226 4.44 -6.82 9.29
C ARG A 226 3.88 -7.60 8.11
N GLU A 227 4.52 -7.45 7.01
CA GLU A 227 4.20 -8.19 5.81
C GLU A 227 4.56 -9.67 5.91
N TYR A 228 3.69 -10.50 5.38
CA TYR A 228 3.93 -11.92 5.14
C TYR A 228 3.61 -12.25 3.69
N CYS A 229 4.64 -12.34 2.91
CA CYS A 229 4.54 -12.50 1.47
C CYS A 229 4.94 -13.87 0.95
N ARG A 230 5.09 -14.87 1.82
CA ARG A 230 5.52 -16.22 1.37
C ARG A 230 4.45 -17.25 1.65
N SER A 231 4.19 -18.08 0.65
CA SER A 231 3.40 -19.30 0.81
C SER A 231 3.94 -20.15 1.96
N GLY A 232 3.08 -20.56 2.87
CA GLY A 232 3.44 -21.37 4.05
C GLY A 232 3.59 -20.61 5.36
N GLU A 233 3.61 -19.29 5.34
CA GLU A 233 3.70 -18.49 6.58
C GLU A 233 2.40 -18.48 7.40
N PHE A 234 1.28 -18.92 6.86
CA PHE A 234 0.07 -19.23 7.63
C PHE A 234 0.30 -20.22 8.75
N ALA A 235 1.25 -21.13 8.60
CA ALA A 235 1.59 -22.08 9.66
C ALA A 235 2.05 -21.39 10.95
N HIS A 236 2.54 -20.17 10.85
CA HIS A 236 2.95 -19.38 12.01
C HIS A 236 1.80 -18.66 12.71
N ALA A 237 0.67 -18.46 12.03
CA ALA A 237 -0.54 -17.90 12.65
C ALA A 237 -1.11 -18.86 13.73
N ASP A 238 -0.94 -20.14 13.56
CA ASP A 238 -1.33 -21.16 14.55
C ASP A 238 -0.36 -21.23 15.75
N GLY A 239 0.85 -20.71 15.61
CA GLY A 239 1.94 -20.87 16.58
C GLY A 239 2.10 -19.76 17.62
N GLY A 240 1.28 -18.74 17.57
CA GLY A 240 1.26 -17.71 18.63
C GLY A 240 2.49 -16.81 18.70
N THR A 241 3.29 -16.69 17.65
CA THR A 241 4.49 -15.83 17.66
C THR A 241 4.25 -14.41 17.14
N TRP A 242 3.01 -14.06 16.82
CA TRP A 242 2.64 -12.70 16.47
C TRP A 242 2.69 -11.79 17.69
N PRO A 243 3.47 -10.73 17.69
CA PRO A 243 3.32 -9.72 18.73
C PRO A 243 1.89 -9.16 18.66
N ALA A 244 1.19 -9.18 19.76
CA ALA A 244 -0.19 -8.68 19.89
C ALA A 244 -0.38 -7.18 19.50
N ASN A 245 0.70 -6.49 19.20
CA ASN A 245 0.73 -5.08 18.85
C ASN A 245 1.03 -4.81 17.36
N ARG A 246 0.98 -5.83 16.50
CA ARG A 246 1.24 -5.67 15.07
C ARG A 246 0.04 -6.14 14.27
N MET A 247 -0.27 -5.38 13.22
CA MET A 247 -1.25 -5.76 12.23
C MET A 247 -0.55 -6.63 11.19
N PRO A 248 -0.95 -7.89 11.01
CA PRO A 248 -0.41 -8.66 9.91
C PRO A 248 -1.01 -8.20 8.59
N VAL A 249 -0.19 -7.96 7.60
CA VAL A 249 -0.65 -8.04 6.22
C VAL A 249 -1.06 -9.48 5.98
N GLY A 250 -2.26 -9.70 5.51
CA GLY A 250 -2.65 -10.99 4.98
C GLY A 250 -1.73 -11.34 3.83
N THR A 251 -1.52 -12.61 3.61
CA THR A 251 -0.70 -13.03 2.48
C THR A 251 -1.37 -12.68 1.16
N CYS A 252 -0.62 -12.80 0.08
CA CYS A 252 -1.16 -12.71 -1.25
C CYS A 252 -2.24 -13.75 -1.46
N VAL A 253 -3.35 -13.32 -2.03
CA VAL A 253 -4.34 -14.25 -2.56
C VAL A 253 -3.79 -14.90 -3.83
N GLY A 254 -3.01 -14.16 -4.59
CA GLY A 254 -2.27 -14.64 -5.75
C GLY A 254 -0.77 -14.95 -5.46
N PRO A 255 0.00 -15.32 -6.47
CA PRO A 255 1.39 -15.76 -6.31
C PRO A 255 2.39 -14.64 -6.00
N THR A 256 1.99 -13.40 -6.21
CA THR A 256 2.74 -12.23 -5.79
C THR A 256 1.77 -11.19 -5.23
N TRP A 257 2.20 -10.48 -4.26
CA TRP A 257 1.38 -9.48 -3.57
C TRP A 257 1.67 -8.05 -4.04
N TRP A 258 2.69 -7.86 -4.84
CA TRP A 258 3.12 -6.53 -5.31
C TRP A 258 2.72 -6.23 -6.75
N ALA A 259 2.18 -7.19 -7.50
CA ALA A 259 1.77 -6.94 -8.88
C ALA A 259 0.89 -8.07 -9.41
N SER A 260 0.16 -7.78 -10.46
CA SER A 260 -0.53 -8.81 -11.22
C SER A 260 0.45 -9.61 -12.07
N ILE A 261 0.30 -10.93 -12.07
CA ILE A 261 1.11 -11.83 -12.89
C ILE A 261 0.22 -12.53 -13.91
N PRO A 262 0.62 -12.56 -15.19
CA PRO A 262 -0.10 -13.33 -16.19
C PRO A 262 -0.01 -14.82 -15.89
N ARG A 263 -1.14 -15.48 -15.68
CA ARG A 263 -1.21 -16.92 -15.53
C ARG A 263 -2.44 -17.46 -16.22
N PRO A 264 -2.29 -18.52 -16.99
CA PRO A 264 -3.42 -19.19 -17.64
C PRO A 264 -4.23 -20.03 -16.65
N GLU A 265 -3.63 -20.43 -15.55
CA GLU A 265 -4.23 -21.23 -14.49
C GLU A 265 -4.67 -20.37 -13.30
N ASP A 266 -5.42 -20.98 -12.40
CA ASP A 266 -5.83 -20.35 -11.16
C ASP A 266 -4.60 -19.88 -10.35
N ALA A 267 -4.61 -18.60 -9.98
CA ALA A 267 -3.55 -17.96 -9.24
C ALA A 267 -3.77 -18.00 -7.72
N VAL A 268 -4.92 -18.47 -7.26
CA VAL A 268 -5.28 -18.50 -5.83
C VAL A 268 -4.43 -19.53 -5.09
N ILE A 269 -3.81 -19.10 -4.00
CA ILE A 269 -2.96 -19.95 -3.15
C ILE A 269 -3.76 -20.57 -1.99
N TYR A 270 -4.78 -19.87 -1.50
CA TYR A 270 -5.53 -20.26 -0.32
C TYR A 270 -7.01 -20.42 -0.62
N SER A 271 -7.65 -21.38 0.04
CA SER A 271 -9.11 -21.46 0.04
C SER A 271 -9.72 -20.31 0.85
N ALA A 272 -10.96 -19.95 0.54
CA ALA A 272 -11.68 -18.94 1.31
C ALA A 272 -11.88 -19.36 2.78
N GLU A 273 -11.97 -20.66 3.05
CA GLU A 273 -12.06 -21.23 4.39
C GLU A 273 -10.78 -21.04 5.20
N ASP A 274 -9.59 -21.18 4.57
CA ASP A 274 -8.30 -20.89 5.21
C ASP A 274 -8.15 -19.39 5.46
N MET A 275 -8.54 -18.56 4.51
CA MET A 275 -8.53 -17.09 4.63
C MET A 275 -9.45 -16.63 5.76
N LEU A 276 -10.66 -17.21 5.87
CA LEU A 276 -11.58 -16.94 6.98
C LEU A 276 -10.97 -17.30 8.31
N ARG A 277 -10.43 -18.53 8.43
CA ARG A 277 -9.78 -19.00 9.65
C ARG A 277 -8.67 -18.05 10.09
N PHE A 278 -7.83 -17.64 9.16
CA PHE A 278 -6.75 -16.69 9.44
C PHE A 278 -7.30 -15.32 9.89
N THR A 279 -8.30 -14.79 9.21
CA THR A 279 -8.93 -13.50 9.54
C THR A 279 -9.53 -13.53 10.95
N VAL A 280 -10.22 -14.62 11.32
CA VAL A 280 -10.81 -14.77 12.65
C VAL A 280 -9.73 -14.87 13.73
N LEU A 281 -8.68 -15.65 13.50
CA LEU A 281 -7.55 -15.76 14.42
C LEU A 281 -6.87 -14.40 14.64
N GLN A 282 -6.64 -13.65 13.59
CA GLN A 282 -6.00 -12.33 13.67
C GLN A 282 -6.90 -11.32 14.41
N ALA A 283 -8.18 -11.31 14.15
CA ALA A 283 -9.12 -10.45 14.87
C ALA A 283 -9.12 -10.72 16.39
N GLY A 284 -8.86 -11.96 16.81
CA GLY A 284 -8.77 -12.36 18.22
C GLY A 284 -7.48 -11.93 18.93
N VAL A 285 -6.39 -11.73 18.19
CA VAL A 285 -5.07 -11.41 18.77
C VAL A 285 -4.60 -9.98 18.48
N ASN A 286 -5.14 -9.33 17.47
CA ASN A 286 -4.75 -7.98 17.09
C ASN A 286 -5.45 -6.91 17.94
N THR A 287 -4.71 -6.30 18.84
CA THR A 287 -5.23 -5.23 19.71
C THR A 287 -5.20 -3.84 19.08
N LEU A 288 -4.52 -3.67 17.95
CA LEU A 288 -4.40 -2.38 17.26
C LEU A 288 -5.51 -2.14 16.24
N GLY A 289 -6.22 -3.19 15.84
CA GLY A 289 -7.28 -3.11 14.84
C GLY A 289 -6.82 -3.39 13.42
N GLY A 290 -7.69 -3.12 12.45
CA GLY A 290 -7.43 -3.36 11.03
C GLY A 290 -7.57 -4.83 10.61
N GLY A 291 -7.55 -5.75 11.54
CA GLY A 291 -7.69 -7.19 11.26
C GLY A 291 -6.65 -7.70 10.27
N THR A 292 -7.12 -8.30 9.20
CA THR A 292 -6.28 -8.87 8.15
C THR A 292 -6.38 -8.07 6.85
N GLN A 293 -5.28 -7.88 6.17
CA GLN A 293 -5.21 -7.27 4.84
C GLN A 293 -4.91 -8.34 3.80
N TRP A 294 -5.75 -8.44 2.79
CA TRP A 294 -5.56 -9.39 1.70
C TRP A 294 -4.97 -8.68 0.47
N ALA A 295 -3.76 -9.03 0.12
CA ALA A 295 -3.11 -8.47 -1.06
C ALA A 295 -3.60 -9.18 -2.33
N VAL A 296 -4.10 -8.42 -3.27
CA VAL A 296 -4.59 -8.89 -4.57
C VAL A 296 -4.07 -8.01 -5.69
N GLY A 297 -3.79 -8.60 -6.84
CA GLY A 297 -3.26 -7.91 -8.02
C GLY A 297 -4.37 -7.61 -9.05
N PRO A 298 -4.75 -6.33 -9.23
CA PRO A 298 -5.59 -5.95 -10.36
C PRO A 298 -4.78 -5.98 -11.66
N TYR A 299 -5.41 -6.39 -12.75
CA TYR A 299 -4.80 -6.27 -14.06
C TYR A 299 -4.90 -4.84 -14.62
N TYR A 300 -3.92 -4.46 -15.43
CA TYR A 300 -4.05 -3.35 -16.35
C TYR A 300 -5.17 -3.65 -17.35
N GLY A 301 -6.06 -2.69 -17.56
CA GLY A 301 -7.25 -2.87 -18.36
C GLY A 301 -8.42 -3.55 -17.65
N GLY A 302 -8.30 -3.81 -16.36
CA GLY A 302 -9.37 -4.30 -15.49
C GLY A 302 -9.36 -5.80 -15.23
N GLY A 303 -10.12 -6.20 -14.20
CA GLY A 303 -10.20 -7.57 -13.72
C GLY A 303 -9.08 -7.96 -12.76
N TRP A 304 -9.10 -9.19 -12.32
CA TRP A 304 -8.23 -9.74 -11.29
C TRP A 304 -7.51 -10.98 -11.80
N GLU A 305 -6.42 -11.35 -11.14
CA GLU A 305 -5.79 -12.65 -11.36
C GLU A 305 -6.79 -13.79 -11.21
N ASN A 306 -6.58 -14.86 -11.99
CA ASN A 306 -7.53 -15.98 -12.08
C ASN A 306 -7.87 -16.56 -10.71
N GLY A 307 -9.16 -16.71 -10.43
CA GLY A 307 -9.69 -17.26 -9.18
C GLY A 307 -9.75 -16.25 -8.00
N VAL A 308 -9.13 -15.07 -8.13
CA VAL A 308 -9.11 -14.09 -7.04
C VAL A 308 -10.51 -13.56 -6.74
N ALA A 309 -11.28 -13.18 -7.76
CA ALA A 309 -12.63 -12.65 -7.55
C ALA A 309 -13.54 -13.66 -6.87
N GLU A 310 -13.48 -14.92 -7.30
CA GLU A 310 -14.28 -16.03 -6.77
C GLU A 310 -13.94 -16.33 -5.32
N VAL A 311 -12.64 -16.39 -4.97
CA VAL A 311 -12.24 -16.68 -3.58
C VAL A 311 -12.55 -15.52 -2.66
N MET A 312 -12.39 -14.28 -3.11
CA MET A 312 -12.72 -13.09 -2.32
C MET A 312 -14.23 -12.97 -2.08
N GLN A 313 -15.06 -13.25 -3.12
CA GLN A 313 -16.51 -13.33 -2.94
C GLN A 313 -16.90 -14.44 -1.96
N ARG A 314 -16.30 -15.61 -2.09
CA ARG A 314 -16.55 -16.73 -1.17
C ARG A 314 -16.15 -16.38 0.26
N LEU A 315 -15.03 -15.68 0.45
CA LEU A 315 -14.63 -15.19 1.77
C LEU A 315 -15.69 -14.24 2.35
N ALA A 316 -16.20 -13.30 1.55
CA ALA A 316 -17.26 -12.38 1.98
C ALA A 316 -18.52 -13.14 2.42
N ASP A 317 -18.96 -14.12 1.65
CA ASP A 317 -20.12 -14.96 1.99
C ASP A 317 -19.91 -15.70 3.32
N LEU A 318 -18.71 -16.18 3.59
CA LEU A 318 -18.36 -16.85 4.83
C LEU A 318 -18.26 -15.90 6.02
N MET A 319 -17.87 -14.66 5.79
CA MET A 319 -17.76 -13.63 6.83
C MET A 319 -19.10 -12.97 7.19
N GLU A 320 -20.09 -12.96 6.30
CA GLU A 320 -21.39 -12.31 6.54
C GLU A 320 -22.10 -12.78 7.82
N PRO A 321 -22.19 -14.10 8.12
CA PRO A 321 -22.81 -14.56 9.35
C PRO A 321 -22.05 -14.14 10.61
N ILE A 322 -20.71 -14.04 10.52
CA ILE A 322 -19.84 -13.65 11.66
C ILE A 322 -20.04 -12.18 11.97
N GLY A 323 -20.10 -11.32 10.95
CA GLY A 323 -20.36 -9.89 11.09
C GLY A 323 -21.72 -9.58 11.71
N LYS A 324 -22.73 -10.39 11.45
CA LYS A 324 -24.07 -10.28 12.06
C LYS A 324 -24.11 -10.75 13.52
N ALA A 325 -23.26 -11.69 13.90
CA ALA A 325 -23.21 -12.23 15.26
C ALA A 325 -22.43 -11.35 16.26
N VAL A 326 -21.66 -10.39 15.76
CA VAL A 326 -20.79 -9.50 16.57
C VAL A 326 -21.35 -8.08 16.68
N ARG A 327 -22.46 -7.79 16.00
CA ARG A 327 -23.24 -6.55 16.14
C ARG A 327 -24.36 -6.77 17.16
#